data_165bfb101661c7a7ceaf80b8c5501824
#
_entry.id   165bfb101661c7a7ceaf80b8c5501824
#
_cell.length_a   1.000
_cell.length_b   1.000
_cell.length_c   1.000
_cell.angle_alpha   90.00
_cell.angle_beta   90.00
_cell.angle_gamma   90.00
#
_symmetry.space_group_name_H-M   'P 1'
#
loop_
_entity.id
_entity.type
_entity.pdbx_description
1 polymer ?
#
loop_
_entity_poly.entity_id
_entity_poly.type
_entity_poly.pdbx_seq_one_letter_code
_entity_poly.pdbx_strand_id
1 'polypeptide(L)'
;MERRFIVRGLLVGAIGGILAFVFARIFAEPQIQAAIDYESGRDAAQALLDRAAGITPEAAGSDLFSRTVQANVGIGAGVIVFGAAMGGLYVVAYLLACGRTGNLRPRTLALLVALGGFLGFYLIPFVKYPANPPAIGHEETIRARGGLYLLMVGFSIAFLVLAVLLFSFRLYSVAAQAIMWAAIGLCFAPMAERLLARAAGEPRSVEAPATA
;
A
#
# COMPACT_ATOMS: atom_id res chain seq x y z
N MET A 1 16.69 -1.46 -24.31
CA MET A 1 15.65 -0.53 -23.80
C MET A 1 15.57 -0.55 -22.26
N GLU A 2 15.60 -1.71 -21.63
CA GLU A 2 15.43 -1.91 -20.17
C GLU A 2 16.43 -1.10 -19.31
N ARG A 3 17.72 -1.12 -19.66
CA ARG A 3 18.73 -0.33 -18.92
C ARG A 3 18.38 1.17 -18.83
N ARG A 4 17.81 1.74 -19.90
CA ARG A 4 17.42 3.16 -19.91
C ARG A 4 16.24 3.43 -18.98
N PHE A 5 15.30 2.49 -18.87
CA PHE A 5 14.18 2.58 -17.93
C PHE A 5 14.67 2.49 -16.49
N ILE A 6 15.54 1.53 -16.17
CA ILE A 6 16.08 1.34 -14.83
C ILE A 6 16.86 2.59 -14.39
N VAL A 7 17.77 3.11 -15.22
CA VAL A 7 18.54 4.31 -14.89
C VAL A 7 17.62 5.52 -14.64
N ARG A 8 16.59 5.69 -15.47
CA ARG A 8 15.61 6.77 -15.25
C ARG A 8 14.81 6.56 -13.95
N GLY A 9 14.44 5.31 -13.63
CA GLY A 9 13.78 4.99 -12.39
C GLY A 9 14.63 5.32 -11.17
N LEU A 10 15.91 4.94 -11.18
CA LEU A 10 16.86 5.30 -10.13
C LEU A 10 16.98 6.81 -9.96
N LEU A 11 17.09 7.57 -11.06
CA LEU A 11 17.20 9.03 -11.02
C LEU A 11 15.93 9.69 -10.49
N VAL A 12 14.76 9.28 -11.00
CA VAL A 12 13.45 9.79 -10.51
C VAL A 12 13.24 9.43 -9.05
N GLY A 13 13.62 8.21 -8.66
CA GLY A 13 13.57 7.78 -7.27
C GLY A 13 14.50 8.58 -6.37
N ALA A 14 15.72 8.91 -6.83
CA ALA A 14 16.63 9.79 -6.11
C ALA A 14 16.06 11.22 -5.94
N ILE A 15 15.42 11.76 -6.98
CA ILE A 15 14.70 13.05 -6.89
C ILE A 15 13.57 12.96 -5.86
N GLY A 16 12.78 11.89 -5.88
CA GLY A 16 11.76 11.61 -4.85
C GLY A 16 12.36 11.55 -3.45
N GLY A 17 13.53 10.91 -3.30
CA GLY A 17 14.29 10.85 -2.05
C GLY A 17 14.74 12.23 -1.57
N ILE A 18 15.22 13.11 -2.47
CA ILE A 18 15.57 14.49 -2.14
C ILE A 18 14.34 15.26 -1.62
N LEU A 19 13.22 15.17 -2.32
CA LEU A 19 11.97 15.84 -1.90
C LEU A 19 11.49 15.33 -0.53
N ALA A 20 11.55 14.02 -0.31
CA ALA A 20 11.21 13.41 0.97
C ALA A 20 12.16 13.84 2.09
N PHE A 21 13.47 13.93 1.81
CA PHE A 21 14.45 14.44 2.75
C PHE A 21 14.19 15.90 3.13
N VAL A 22 13.94 16.77 2.16
CA VAL A 22 13.63 18.19 2.40
C VAL A 22 12.38 18.31 3.27
N PHE A 23 11.33 17.54 2.97
CA PHE A 23 10.12 17.49 3.79
C PHE A 23 10.43 17.02 5.22
N ALA A 24 11.14 15.92 5.37
CA ALA A 24 11.51 15.38 6.67
C ALA A 24 12.36 16.35 7.49
N ARG A 25 13.30 17.04 6.82
CA ARG A 25 14.18 18.02 7.47
C ARG A 25 13.41 19.22 8.04
N ILE A 26 12.34 19.63 7.37
CA ILE A 26 11.52 20.79 7.79
C ILE A 26 10.52 20.38 8.86
N PHE A 27 9.83 19.25 8.70
CA PHE A 27 8.67 18.89 9.53
C PHE A 27 8.95 17.78 10.53
N ALA A 28 9.77 16.78 10.19
CA ALA A 28 10.02 15.63 11.06
C ALA A 28 11.20 15.86 12.00
N GLU A 29 12.27 16.50 11.54
CA GLU A 29 13.49 16.71 12.33
C GLU A 29 13.25 17.47 13.65
N PRO A 30 12.42 18.52 13.72
CA PRO A 30 12.12 19.17 15.00
C PRO A 30 11.46 18.23 16.01
N GLN A 31 10.61 17.30 15.55
CA GLN A 31 9.96 16.30 16.42
C GLN A 31 10.97 15.24 16.91
N ILE A 32 11.87 14.84 16.03
CA ILE A 32 12.96 13.90 16.36
C ILE A 32 13.88 14.54 17.41
N GLN A 33 14.26 15.80 17.21
CA GLN A 33 15.13 16.52 18.16
C GLN A 33 14.45 16.66 19.52
N ALA A 34 13.17 17.02 19.57
CA ALA A 34 12.43 17.10 20.83
C ALA A 34 12.37 15.76 21.57
N ALA A 35 12.26 14.64 20.84
CA ALA A 35 12.28 13.30 21.44
C ALA A 35 13.66 12.95 22.00
N ILE A 36 14.75 13.31 21.30
CA ILE A 36 16.14 13.10 21.76
C ILE A 36 16.42 13.96 23.00
N ASP A 37 15.98 15.21 23.02
CA ASP A 37 16.15 16.11 24.18
C ASP A 37 15.41 15.56 25.41
N TYR A 38 14.22 15.01 25.21
CA TYR A 38 13.45 14.34 26.28
C TYR A 38 14.19 13.09 26.80
N GLU A 39 14.72 12.26 25.91
CA GLU A 39 15.48 11.05 26.28
C GLU A 39 16.71 11.40 27.11
N SER A 40 17.53 12.35 26.63
CA SER A 40 18.74 12.80 27.33
C SER A 40 18.42 13.38 28.70
N GLY A 41 17.31 14.10 28.85
CA GLY A 41 16.83 14.59 30.16
C GLY A 41 16.42 13.48 31.12
N ARG A 42 15.74 12.46 30.61
CA ARG A 42 15.36 11.27 31.37
C ARG A 42 16.60 10.47 31.83
N ASP A 43 17.54 10.26 30.93
CA ASP A 43 18.76 9.49 31.22
C ASP A 43 19.65 10.22 32.24
N ALA A 44 19.74 11.55 32.14
CA ALA A 44 20.40 12.35 33.15
C ALA A 44 19.74 12.25 34.56
N ALA A 45 18.38 12.27 34.60
CA ALA A 45 17.64 12.07 35.84
C ALA A 45 17.85 10.66 36.43
N GLN A 46 17.82 9.64 35.57
CA GLN A 46 18.09 8.26 35.99
C GLN A 46 19.50 8.11 36.56
N ALA A 47 20.50 8.67 35.89
CA ALA A 47 21.89 8.62 36.35
C ALA A 47 22.07 9.27 37.75
N LEU A 48 21.28 10.29 38.09
CA LEU A 48 21.27 10.88 39.45
C LEU A 48 20.70 9.91 40.49
N LEU A 49 19.61 9.22 40.15
CA LEU A 49 18.99 8.21 41.03
C LEU A 49 19.91 7.02 41.24
N ASP A 50 20.57 6.54 40.19
CA ASP A 50 21.50 5.40 40.24
C ASP A 50 22.71 5.73 41.15
N ARG A 51 23.27 6.94 41.02
CA ARG A 51 24.34 7.43 41.93
C ARG A 51 23.88 7.50 43.36
N ALA A 52 22.67 7.99 43.62
CA ALA A 52 22.11 8.02 44.95
C ALA A 52 21.88 6.62 45.56
N ALA A 53 21.61 5.63 44.69
CA ALA A 53 21.48 4.21 45.06
C ALA A 53 22.82 3.48 45.14
N GLY A 54 23.96 4.13 44.86
CA GLY A 54 25.30 3.51 44.86
C GLY A 54 25.57 2.65 43.62
N ILE A 55 24.74 2.79 42.55
CA ILE A 55 24.90 2.10 41.29
C ILE A 55 25.77 2.97 40.39
N THR A 56 26.79 2.38 39.76
CA THR A 56 27.59 3.12 38.75
C THR A 56 26.79 3.25 37.49
N PRO A 57 26.45 4.50 37.02
CA PRO A 57 25.71 4.69 35.78
C PRO A 57 26.51 4.10 34.60
N GLU A 58 25.81 3.47 33.68
CA GLU A 58 26.40 2.97 32.46
C GLU A 58 26.98 4.14 31.65
N ALA A 59 28.20 4.03 31.17
CA ALA A 59 28.83 5.09 30.40
C ALA A 59 28.07 5.25 29.08
N ALA A 60 27.57 6.47 28.82
CA ALA A 60 26.99 6.78 27.52
C ALA A 60 27.96 6.42 26.40
N GLY A 61 27.53 5.57 25.48
CA GLY A 61 28.36 5.17 24.33
C GLY A 61 28.81 6.40 23.57
N SER A 62 30.08 6.41 23.14
CA SER A 62 30.61 7.51 22.33
C SER A 62 29.95 7.49 20.96
N ASP A 63 29.19 8.54 20.62
CA ASP A 63 28.66 8.74 19.27
C ASP A 63 29.82 8.82 18.26
N LEU A 64 29.84 7.94 17.26
CA LEU A 64 30.83 7.93 16.19
C LEU A 64 30.74 9.19 15.30
N PHE A 65 29.55 9.80 15.22
CA PHE A 65 29.27 10.98 14.41
C PHE A 65 28.46 11.98 15.21
N SER A 66 28.75 13.28 15.01
CA SER A 66 27.95 14.34 15.64
C SER A 66 26.50 14.30 15.15
N ARG A 67 25.57 14.73 16.03
CA ARG A 67 24.13 14.79 15.70
C ARG A 67 23.85 15.58 14.43
N THR A 68 24.61 16.67 14.19
CA THR A 68 24.49 17.49 12.97
C THR A 68 24.84 16.70 11.72
N VAL A 69 25.88 15.85 11.77
CA VAL A 69 26.24 14.98 10.63
C VAL A 69 25.19 13.92 10.41
N GLN A 70 24.67 13.30 11.46
CA GLN A 70 23.60 12.31 11.38
C GLN A 70 22.33 12.91 10.75
N ALA A 71 21.87 14.07 11.22
CA ALA A 71 20.63 14.72 10.79
C ALA A 71 20.67 15.22 9.33
N ASN A 72 21.83 15.64 8.84
CA ASN A 72 21.94 16.21 7.50
C ASN A 72 22.54 15.23 6.49
N VAL A 73 23.71 14.70 6.75
CA VAL A 73 24.40 13.83 5.80
C VAL A 73 23.91 12.40 5.89
N GLY A 74 23.78 11.86 7.11
CA GLY A 74 23.38 10.46 7.34
C GLY A 74 21.97 10.20 6.84
N ILE A 75 20.99 10.96 7.34
CA ILE A 75 19.58 10.82 6.94
C ILE A 75 19.41 11.19 5.47
N GLY A 76 20.04 12.29 4.99
CA GLY A 76 19.95 12.72 3.60
C GLY A 76 20.45 11.65 2.64
N ALA A 77 21.65 11.14 2.85
CA ALA A 77 22.21 10.07 2.01
C ALA A 77 21.34 8.82 2.04
N GLY A 78 20.92 8.38 3.24
CA GLY A 78 20.06 7.21 3.42
C GLY A 78 18.75 7.33 2.66
N VAL A 79 18.02 8.43 2.80
CA VAL A 79 16.74 8.67 2.14
C VAL A 79 16.88 8.76 0.62
N ILE A 80 17.95 9.41 0.11
CA ILE A 80 18.18 9.53 -1.33
C ILE A 80 18.53 8.17 -1.94
N VAL A 81 19.40 7.38 -1.31
CA VAL A 81 19.77 6.04 -1.78
C VAL A 81 18.56 5.09 -1.71
N PHE A 82 17.78 5.15 -0.63
CA PHE A 82 16.55 4.40 -0.51
C PHE A 82 15.54 4.79 -1.60
N GLY A 83 15.35 6.08 -1.84
CA GLY A 83 14.49 6.59 -2.91
C GLY A 83 14.92 6.09 -4.28
N ALA A 84 16.23 6.11 -4.57
CA ALA A 84 16.78 5.56 -5.82
C ALA A 84 16.47 4.06 -5.95
N ALA A 85 16.71 3.27 -4.90
CA ALA A 85 16.41 1.84 -4.92
C ALA A 85 14.92 1.57 -5.16
N MET A 86 14.03 2.30 -4.48
CA MET A 86 12.58 2.20 -4.68
C MET A 86 12.17 2.60 -6.10
N GLY A 87 12.82 3.61 -6.70
CA GLY A 87 12.62 3.99 -8.10
C GLY A 87 13.03 2.88 -9.08
N GLY A 88 14.10 2.16 -8.78
CA GLY A 88 14.51 0.97 -9.53
C GLY A 88 13.47 -0.17 -9.44
N LEU A 89 13.02 -0.51 -8.23
CA LEU A 89 11.97 -1.52 -7.99
C LEU A 89 10.64 -1.13 -8.67
N TYR A 90 10.27 0.14 -8.59
CA TYR A 90 9.10 0.67 -9.28
C TYR A 90 9.14 0.42 -10.78
N VAL A 91 10.27 0.66 -11.43
CA VAL A 91 10.42 0.41 -12.87
C VAL A 91 10.32 -1.08 -13.19
N VAL A 92 10.89 -1.95 -12.36
CA VAL A 92 10.74 -3.41 -12.53
C VAL A 92 9.26 -3.80 -12.45
N ALA A 93 8.54 -3.34 -11.43
CA ALA A 93 7.11 -3.59 -11.29
C ALA A 93 6.30 -3.06 -12.48
N TYR A 94 6.63 -1.85 -12.95
CA TYR A 94 6.00 -1.26 -14.13
C TYR A 94 6.21 -2.10 -15.40
N LEU A 95 7.45 -2.54 -15.64
CA LEU A 95 7.78 -3.36 -16.82
C LEU A 95 7.11 -4.74 -16.76
N LEU A 96 7.00 -5.33 -15.57
CA LEU A 96 6.28 -6.59 -15.37
C LEU A 96 4.77 -6.42 -15.62
N ALA A 97 4.18 -5.30 -15.24
CA ALA A 97 2.77 -5.00 -15.47
C ALA A 97 2.49 -4.59 -16.93
N CYS A 98 3.47 -4.00 -17.61
CA CYS A 98 3.35 -3.55 -18.99
C CYS A 98 3.03 -4.71 -19.93
N GLY A 99 1.97 -4.57 -20.72
CA GLY A 99 1.48 -5.61 -21.63
C GLY A 99 0.66 -6.73 -20.98
N ARG A 100 0.52 -6.75 -19.64
CA ARG A 100 -0.30 -7.73 -18.89
C ARG A 100 -1.61 -7.16 -18.39
N THR A 101 -1.76 -5.84 -18.36
CA THR A 101 -2.91 -5.09 -17.82
C THR A 101 -3.90 -4.62 -18.90
N GLY A 102 -3.93 -5.29 -20.06
CA GLY A 102 -4.81 -4.90 -21.18
C GLY A 102 -4.39 -3.57 -21.83
N ASN A 103 -5.34 -2.82 -22.36
CA ASN A 103 -5.12 -1.59 -23.13
C ASN A 103 -5.02 -0.31 -22.24
N LEU A 104 -4.42 -0.41 -21.05
CA LEU A 104 -4.21 0.76 -20.22
C LEU A 104 -3.19 1.71 -20.84
N ARG A 105 -3.49 3.01 -20.77
CA ARG A 105 -2.52 4.04 -21.17
C ARG A 105 -1.28 3.95 -20.29
N PRO A 106 -0.06 4.10 -20.83
CA PRO A 106 1.18 4.00 -20.06
C PRO A 106 1.21 4.90 -18.81
N ARG A 107 0.64 6.09 -18.91
CA ARG A 107 0.52 7.03 -17.78
C ARG A 107 -0.38 6.50 -16.66
N THR A 108 -1.53 5.92 -17.02
CA THR A 108 -2.46 5.32 -16.05
C THR A 108 -1.82 4.15 -15.36
N LEU A 109 -1.17 3.26 -16.10
CA LEU A 109 -0.43 2.14 -15.54
C LEU A 109 0.67 2.61 -14.56
N ALA A 110 1.43 3.65 -14.94
CA ALA A 110 2.46 4.21 -14.08
C ALA A 110 1.88 4.71 -12.74
N LEU A 111 0.75 5.42 -12.77
CA LEU A 111 0.09 5.90 -11.56
C LEU A 111 -0.48 4.76 -10.70
N LEU A 112 -1.04 3.72 -11.32
CA LEU A 112 -1.54 2.55 -10.60
C LEU A 112 -0.43 1.76 -9.93
N VAL A 113 0.71 1.59 -10.59
CA VAL A 113 1.90 0.94 -10.00
C VAL A 113 2.44 1.78 -8.83
N ALA A 114 2.47 3.12 -8.96
CA ALA A 114 2.88 4.00 -7.87
C ALA A 114 1.93 3.89 -6.67
N LEU A 115 0.62 3.92 -6.91
CA LEU A 115 -0.40 3.73 -5.87
C LEU A 115 -0.26 2.36 -5.20
N GLY A 116 -0.11 1.29 -5.99
CA GLY A 116 0.10 -0.07 -5.48
C GLY A 116 1.37 -0.18 -4.63
N GLY A 117 2.46 0.44 -5.07
CA GLY A 117 3.69 0.54 -4.31
C GLY A 117 3.50 1.27 -2.98
N PHE A 118 2.85 2.43 -2.99
CA PHE A 118 2.55 3.19 -1.76
C PHE A 118 1.68 2.39 -0.78
N LEU A 119 0.63 1.74 -1.28
CA LEU A 119 -0.25 0.91 -0.44
C LEU A 119 0.50 -0.29 0.14
N GLY A 120 1.19 -1.07 -0.69
CA GLY A 120 1.81 -2.34 -0.30
C GLY A 120 3.05 -2.17 0.58
N PHE A 121 3.94 -1.22 0.25
CA PHE A 121 5.18 -1.02 1.01
C PHE A 121 5.03 -0.12 2.22
N TYR A 122 4.06 0.80 2.21
CA TYR A 122 3.96 1.81 3.24
C TYR A 122 2.63 1.83 3.97
N LEU A 123 1.52 2.14 3.30
CA LEU A 123 0.27 2.47 3.98
C LEU A 123 -0.29 1.28 4.79
N ILE A 124 -0.37 0.10 4.19
CA ILE A 124 -0.91 -1.08 4.87
C ILE A 124 -0.03 -1.50 6.06
N PRO A 125 1.30 -1.63 5.91
CA PRO A 125 2.18 -1.89 7.05
C PRO A 125 2.11 -0.79 8.12
N PHE A 126 2.02 0.48 7.72
CA PHE A 126 1.95 1.62 8.63
C PHE A 126 0.68 1.61 9.49
N VAL A 127 -0.48 1.25 8.93
CA VAL A 127 -1.72 1.14 9.71
C VAL A 127 -1.59 0.08 10.81
N LYS A 128 -0.86 -0.99 10.57
CA LYS A 128 -0.60 -2.04 11.57
C LYS A 128 0.52 -1.68 12.54
N TYR A 129 1.59 -1.10 12.01
CA TYR A 129 2.79 -0.74 12.76
C TYR A 129 3.17 0.72 12.46
N PRO A 130 2.47 1.68 13.08
CA PRO A 130 2.79 3.10 12.88
C PRO A 130 4.20 3.41 13.36
N ALA A 131 4.83 4.41 12.73
CA ALA A 131 6.13 4.89 13.17
C ALA A 131 6.02 5.47 14.58
N ASN A 132 6.85 5.01 15.48
CA ASN A 132 6.97 5.54 16.82
C ASN A 132 8.05 6.62 16.87
N PRO A 133 7.92 7.60 17.77
CA PRO A 133 9.00 8.53 18.05
C PRO A 133 10.28 7.80 18.43
N PRO A 134 11.47 8.40 18.21
CA PRO A 134 12.73 7.89 18.74
C PRO A 134 12.65 7.62 20.24
N ALA A 135 13.50 6.75 20.74
CA ALA A 135 13.60 6.39 22.17
C ALA A 135 12.41 5.63 22.77
N ILE A 136 11.42 5.25 21.99
CA ILE A 136 10.32 4.40 22.49
C ILE A 136 10.60 2.94 22.12
N GLY A 137 10.91 2.13 23.12
CA GLY A 137 11.07 0.69 23.02
C GLY A 137 12.43 0.19 23.46
N HIS A 138 12.47 -1.07 23.86
CA HIS A 138 13.70 -1.74 24.32
C HIS A 138 14.56 -2.17 23.15
N GLU A 139 15.88 -2.00 23.25
CA GLU A 139 16.86 -2.40 22.21
C GLU A 139 16.78 -3.87 21.87
N GLU A 140 16.55 -4.73 22.86
CA GLU A 140 16.42 -6.18 22.70
C GLU A 140 15.30 -6.58 21.71
N THR A 141 14.26 -5.75 21.56
CA THR A 141 13.12 -6.02 20.69
C THR A 141 13.26 -5.46 19.27
N ILE A 142 14.33 -4.72 18.95
CA ILE A 142 14.52 -4.07 17.64
C ILE A 142 14.50 -5.11 16.51
N ARG A 143 15.21 -6.22 16.65
CA ARG A 143 15.27 -7.28 15.63
C ARG A 143 13.90 -7.93 15.40
N ALA A 144 13.18 -8.24 16.48
CA ALA A 144 11.86 -8.85 16.39
C ALA A 144 10.85 -7.89 15.75
N ARG A 145 10.84 -6.62 16.14
CA ARG A 145 9.97 -5.59 15.56
C ARG A 145 10.26 -5.33 14.08
N GLY A 146 11.55 -5.25 13.73
CA GLY A 146 11.97 -5.11 12.33
C GLY A 146 11.57 -6.31 11.48
N GLY A 147 11.75 -7.54 11.99
CA GLY A 147 11.33 -8.77 11.33
C GLY A 147 9.81 -8.84 11.11
N LEU A 148 9.01 -8.48 12.12
CA LEU A 148 7.55 -8.43 12.01
C LEU A 148 7.08 -7.37 11.00
N TYR A 149 7.74 -6.21 10.97
CA TYR A 149 7.44 -5.18 9.96
C TYR A 149 7.72 -5.67 8.54
N LEU A 150 8.88 -6.27 8.29
CA LEU A 150 9.23 -6.83 6.98
C LEU A 150 8.28 -7.95 6.56
N LEU A 151 7.88 -8.80 7.49
CA LEU A 151 6.90 -9.85 7.24
C LEU A 151 5.55 -9.25 6.86
N MET A 152 5.11 -8.19 7.54
CA MET A 152 3.89 -7.47 7.20
C MET A 152 3.96 -6.81 5.82
N VAL A 153 5.09 -6.23 5.44
CA VAL A 153 5.33 -5.70 4.09
C VAL A 153 5.18 -6.82 3.06
N GLY A 154 5.81 -7.98 3.30
CA GLY A 154 5.70 -9.14 2.42
C GLY A 154 4.25 -9.61 2.24
N PHE A 155 3.49 -9.75 3.32
CA PHE A 155 2.07 -10.08 3.25
C PHE A 155 1.24 -9.02 2.52
N SER A 156 1.49 -7.73 2.78
CA SER A 156 0.78 -6.63 2.11
C SER A 156 0.93 -6.68 0.60
N ILE A 157 2.16 -6.93 0.13
CA ILE A 157 2.45 -7.05 -1.31
C ILE A 157 1.79 -8.32 -1.88
N ALA A 158 1.91 -9.45 -1.19
CA ALA A 158 1.32 -10.71 -1.64
C ALA A 158 -0.21 -10.60 -1.76
N PHE A 159 -0.89 -10.03 -0.75
CA PHE A 159 -2.33 -9.81 -0.80
C PHE A 159 -2.75 -8.78 -1.84
N LEU A 160 -1.96 -7.74 -2.07
CA LEU A 160 -2.23 -6.76 -3.14
C LEU A 160 -2.15 -7.42 -4.53
N VAL A 161 -1.11 -8.22 -4.78
CA VAL A 161 -0.98 -8.98 -6.03
C VAL A 161 -2.14 -9.96 -6.20
N LEU A 162 -2.49 -10.70 -5.14
CA LEU A 162 -3.63 -11.62 -5.15
C LEU A 162 -4.95 -10.89 -5.41
N ALA A 163 -5.17 -9.73 -4.80
CA ALA A 163 -6.37 -8.91 -5.03
C ALA A 163 -6.47 -8.46 -6.48
N VAL A 164 -5.37 -8.04 -7.11
CA VAL A 164 -5.33 -7.67 -8.53
C VAL A 164 -5.63 -8.88 -9.43
N LEU A 165 -5.05 -10.05 -9.15
CA LEU A 165 -5.30 -11.27 -9.91
C LEU A 165 -6.76 -11.73 -9.79
N LEU A 166 -7.31 -11.73 -8.57
CA LEU A 166 -8.71 -12.12 -8.33
C LEU A 166 -9.71 -11.10 -8.86
N PHE A 167 -9.35 -9.82 -8.95
CA PHE A 167 -10.21 -8.78 -9.50
C PHE A 167 -10.57 -9.06 -10.95
N SER A 168 -9.62 -9.42 -11.79
CA SER A 168 -9.87 -9.78 -13.19
C SER A 168 -10.81 -10.97 -13.30
N PHE A 169 -10.61 -12.02 -12.50
CA PHE A 169 -11.50 -13.19 -12.46
C PHE A 169 -12.93 -12.82 -12.04
N ARG A 170 -13.08 -12.01 -10.98
CA ARG A 170 -14.40 -11.55 -10.51
C ARG A 170 -15.10 -10.69 -11.53
N LEU A 171 -14.37 -9.79 -12.21
CA LEU A 171 -14.94 -8.94 -13.27
C LEU A 171 -15.46 -9.78 -14.44
N TYR A 172 -14.70 -10.79 -14.90
CA TYR A 172 -15.15 -11.70 -15.95
C TYR A 172 -16.35 -12.54 -15.52
N SER A 173 -16.39 -12.98 -14.27
CA SER A 173 -17.52 -13.72 -13.71
C SER A 173 -18.80 -12.87 -13.68
N VAL A 174 -18.72 -11.61 -13.24
CA VAL A 174 -19.86 -10.67 -13.26
C VAL A 174 -20.29 -10.37 -14.69
N ALA A 175 -19.35 -10.14 -15.60
CA ALA A 175 -19.67 -9.92 -17.02
C ALA A 175 -20.38 -11.11 -17.65
N ALA A 176 -19.92 -12.33 -17.39
CA ALA A 176 -20.57 -13.55 -17.87
C ALA A 176 -22.00 -13.70 -17.37
N GLN A 177 -22.25 -13.42 -16.07
CA GLN A 177 -23.60 -13.41 -15.50
C GLN A 177 -24.48 -12.32 -16.12
N ALA A 178 -23.95 -11.11 -16.30
CA ALA A 178 -24.68 -10.02 -16.94
C ALA A 178 -25.11 -10.37 -18.38
N ILE A 179 -24.21 -10.97 -19.16
CA ILE A 179 -24.52 -11.45 -20.52
C ILE A 179 -25.59 -12.53 -20.49
N MET A 180 -25.50 -13.51 -19.59
CA MET A 180 -26.47 -14.58 -19.47
C MET A 180 -27.87 -14.02 -19.13
N TRP A 181 -27.99 -13.18 -18.13
CA TRP A 181 -29.26 -12.59 -17.72
C TRP A 181 -29.83 -11.65 -18.76
N ALA A 182 -29.00 -10.88 -19.47
CA ALA A 182 -29.44 -10.05 -20.59
C ALA A 182 -29.99 -10.91 -21.74
N ALA A 183 -29.30 -12.00 -22.10
CA ALA A 183 -29.77 -12.92 -23.12
C ALA A 183 -31.11 -13.57 -22.75
N ILE A 184 -31.28 -14.02 -21.51
CA ILE A 184 -32.55 -14.58 -21.01
C ILE A 184 -33.66 -13.54 -21.14
N GLY A 185 -33.46 -12.32 -20.62
CA GLY A 185 -34.46 -11.25 -20.66
C GLY A 185 -34.85 -10.85 -22.07
N LEU A 186 -33.85 -10.61 -22.94
CA LEU A 186 -34.09 -10.20 -24.32
C LEU A 186 -34.77 -11.29 -25.16
N CYS A 187 -34.44 -12.56 -24.94
CA CYS A 187 -35.08 -13.66 -25.65
C CYS A 187 -36.50 -13.96 -25.12
N PHE A 188 -36.67 -13.90 -23.80
CA PHE A 188 -37.96 -14.21 -23.16
C PHE A 188 -39.01 -13.13 -23.34
N ALA A 189 -38.64 -11.85 -23.34
CA ALA A 189 -39.59 -10.74 -23.48
C ALA A 189 -40.50 -10.87 -24.71
N PRO A 190 -40.04 -11.06 -25.94
CA PRO A 190 -40.90 -11.21 -27.11
C PRO A 190 -41.70 -12.54 -27.08
N MET A 191 -41.18 -13.57 -26.45
CA MET A 191 -41.93 -14.82 -26.27
C MET A 191 -43.11 -14.63 -25.31
N ALA A 192 -42.87 -13.95 -24.19
CA ALA A 192 -43.91 -13.63 -23.20
C ALA A 192 -45.03 -12.78 -23.83
N GLU A 193 -44.68 -11.75 -24.59
CA GLU A 193 -45.66 -10.91 -25.30
C GLU A 193 -46.51 -11.75 -26.26
N ARG A 194 -45.90 -12.64 -27.04
CA ARG A 194 -46.62 -13.52 -27.99
C ARG A 194 -47.54 -14.49 -27.29
N LEU A 195 -47.10 -15.10 -26.16
CA LEU A 195 -47.91 -16.04 -25.39
C LEU A 195 -49.07 -15.35 -24.74
N LEU A 196 -48.90 -14.16 -24.15
CA LEU A 196 -49.98 -13.40 -23.55
C LEU A 196 -50.98 -12.87 -24.61
N ALA A 197 -50.50 -12.43 -25.78
CA ALA A 197 -51.38 -12.01 -26.88
C ALA A 197 -52.26 -13.20 -27.40
N ARG A 198 -51.69 -14.40 -27.50
CA ARG A 198 -52.46 -15.62 -27.87
C ARG A 198 -53.50 -15.99 -26.82
N ALA A 199 -53.11 -15.95 -25.54
CA ALA A 199 -54.06 -16.27 -24.43
C ALA A 199 -55.23 -15.24 -24.33
N ALA A 200 -54.97 -13.98 -24.71
CA ALA A 200 -56.00 -12.95 -24.75
C ALA A 200 -56.92 -13.04 -25.98
N GLY A 201 -56.44 -13.68 -27.06
CA GLY A 201 -57.21 -13.88 -28.30
C GLY A 201 -58.03 -15.18 -28.36
N GLU A 202 -57.85 -16.11 -27.45
CA GLU A 202 -58.72 -17.29 -27.36
C GLU A 202 -60.09 -16.92 -26.78
N PRO A 203 -61.21 -17.06 -27.52
CA PRO A 203 -62.52 -16.82 -26.98
C PRO A 203 -62.76 -17.87 -25.86
N ARG A 204 -63.03 -17.42 -24.62
CA ARG A 204 -63.52 -18.27 -23.56
C ARG A 204 -64.77 -18.98 -24.10
N SER A 205 -64.65 -20.27 -24.35
CA SER A 205 -65.83 -21.13 -24.56
C SER A 205 -66.68 -21.02 -23.31
N VAL A 206 -67.74 -20.22 -23.39
CA VAL A 206 -68.77 -20.14 -22.37
C VAL A 206 -69.48 -21.49 -22.46
N GLU A 207 -69.17 -22.36 -21.49
CA GLU A 207 -69.90 -23.61 -21.27
C GLU A 207 -71.35 -23.21 -20.96
N ALA A 208 -72.26 -23.45 -21.93
CA ALA A 208 -73.67 -23.19 -21.76
C ALA A 208 -74.20 -24.09 -20.62
N PRO A 209 -74.99 -23.56 -19.67
CA PRO A 209 -75.56 -24.37 -18.63
C PRO A 209 -76.48 -25.43 -19.25
N ALA A 210 -76.25 -26.73 -18.95
CA ALA A 210 -77.11 -27.82 -19.31
C ALA A 210 -78.46 -27.57 -18.64
N THR A 211 -79.45 -27.17 -19.43
CA THR A 211 -80.86 -27.20 -18.99
C THR A 211 -81.37 -28.64 -19.00
N ALA A 212 -81.64 -29.16 -17.81
CA ALA A 212 -82.45 -30.34 -17.60
C ALA A 212 -83.95 -30.00 -17.67
#